data_dd35e7e4178fbcbd4e5a208b911636b1
#
_entry.id   dd35e7e4178fbcbd4e5a208b911636b1
#
_cell.length_a   1.000
_cell.length_b   1.000
_cell.length_c   1.000
_cell.angle_alpha   90.00
_cell.angle_beta   90.00
_cell.angle_gamma   90.00
#
_symmetry.space_group_name_H-M   'P 1'
#
loop_
_entity.id
_entity.type
_entity.pdbx_description
1 polymer ?
#
loop_
_entity_poly.entity_id
_entity_poly.type
_entity_poly.pdbx_seq_one_letter_code
_entity_poly.pdbx_strand_id
1 'polypeptide(L)'
;GLGDYRRVHVVSCQDTDITPTGLGAYASRQTYVAGFSIRQTGLLLKEKILDYSAKLTRQAVYNMDIVDGSIVRTTDGKVLMSLSELAMHAQYNPNDSQHITAESTYTIRNNAYSFGCTFAEVEVDIPMCKVTLKDIINVHDCGRLVNPALAEAQVHGGMSMAIGYGLSEQLLFDEKTGRPLNNNLLDYKLSTIMDHPHLEAQFVENAEPTSAFGTKALGEPPACSGAPAIRNAIYNATGVAIDQDPITPHVLFRRFTEEGLIRD
;
A
#
# COMPACT_ATOMS: atom_id res chain seq x y z
N GLY A 1 9.83 -22.01 -9.81
CA GLY A 1 9.76 -20.75 -10.58
C GLY A 1 11.12 -20.27 -11.08
N LEU A 2 11.24 -18.97 -11.34
CA LEU A 2 12.44 -18.36 -11.94
C LEU A 2 13.67 -18.32 -11.00
N GLY A 3 13.50 -18.59 -9.71
CA GLY A 3 14.56 -18.58 -8.69
C GLY A 3 15.01 -17.19 -8.26
N ASP A 4 15.12 -16.24 -9.20
CA ASP A 4 15.55 -14.88 -8.94
C ASP A 4 14.56 -13.87 -9.53
N TYR A 5 13.95 -13.04 -8.66
CA TYR A 5 12.99 -11.99 -9.06
C TYR A 5 13.61 -10.90 -9.95
N ARG A 6 14.94 -10.71 -9.89
CA ARG A 6 15.67 -9.75 -10.74
C ARG A 6 15.65 -10.12 -12.23
N ARG A 7 15.26 -11.35 -12.54
CA ARG A 7 15.02 -11.80 -13.93
C ARG A 7 13.66 -11.39 -14.47
N VAL A 8 12.80 -10.77 -13.63
CA VAL A 8 11.48 -10.29 -14.04
C VAL A 8 11.58 -8.78 -14.32
N HIS A 9 11.33 -8.41 -15.57
CA HIS A 9 11.26 -7.02 -15.97
C HIS A 9 9.80 -6.57 -15.97
N VAL A 10 9.50 -5.55 -15.15
CA VAL A 10 8.17 -4.97 -15.06
C VAL A 10 8.12 -3.72 -15.93
N VAL A 11 7.17 -3.67 -16.85
CA VAL A 11 6.88 -2.48 -17.65
C VAL A 11 5.48 -2.01 -17.29
N SER A 12 5.37 -0.80 -16.74
CA SER A 12 4.10 -0.14 -16.48
C SER A 12 3.82 0.83 -17.62
N CYS A 13 2.77 0.55 -18.37
CA CYS A 13 2.34 1.39 -19.48
C CYS A 13 1.11 2.20 -19.06
N GLN A 14 1.16 3.54 -19.23
CA GLN A 14 0.05 4.45 -18.98
C GLN A 14 -0.63 4.95 -20.27
N ASP A 15 -0.51 4.18 -21.33
CA ASP A 15 -1.13 4.45 -22.60
C ASP A 15 -2.54 3.84 -22.65
N THR A 16 -3.56 4.67 -22.70
CA THR A 16 -4.95 4.24 -22.71
C THR A 16 -5.39 3.57 -24.00
N ASP A 17 -4.61 3.69 -25.08
CA ASP A 17 -4.85 2.97 -26.33
C ASP A 17 -4.40 1.51 -26.27
N ILE A 18 -3.50 1.19 -25.34
CA ILE A 18 -2.90 -0.14 -25.19
C ILE A 18 -3.38 -0.84 -23.93
N THR A 19 -3.43 -0.12 -22.82
CA THR A 19 -3.78 -0.72 -21.52
C THR A 19 -5.29 -0.72 -21.28
N PRO A 20 -5.85 -1.84 -20.80
CA PRO A 20 -7.25 -1.90 -20.36
C PRO A 20 -7.52 -0.88 -19.25
N THR A 21 -8.77 -0.45 -19.14
CA THR A 21 -9.19 0.46 -18.08
C THR A 21 -8.88 -0.13 -16.69
N GLY A 22 -8.02 0.57 -15.95
CA GLY A 22 -7.72 0.31 -14.56
C GLY A 22 -8.25 1.44 -13.69
N LEU A 23 -8.91 1.09 -12.59
CA LEU A 23 -9.46 2.10 -11.68
C LEU A 23 -8.40 2.67 -10.72
N GLY A 24 -7.14 2.27 -10.85
CA GLY A 24 -6.03 2.76 -10.03
C GLY A 24 -5.95 2.17 -8.62
N ALA A 25 -5.20 2.84 -7.76
CA ALA A 25 -4.85 2.36 -6.42
C ALA A 25 -5.83 2.81 -5.32
N TYR A 26 -6.99 3.34 -5.65
CA TYR A 26 -7.99 3.79 -4.67
C TYR A 26 -8.45 2.62 -3.76
N ALA A 27 -8.91 2.95 -2.56
CA ALA A 27 -9.23 1.99 -1.50
C ALA A 27 -8.06 1.04 -1.18
N SER A 28 -6.83 1.47 -1.45
CA SER A 28 -5.58 0.73 -1.18
C SER A 28 -5.55 -0.69 -1.75
N ARG A 29 -6.26 -0.91 -2.83
CA ARG A 29 -6.58 -2.22 -3.42
C ARG A 29 -5.49 -2.80 -4.30
N GLN A 30 -4.46 -2.04 -4.66
CA GLN A 30 -3.56 -2.42 -5.75
C GLN A 30 -2.87 -3.77 -5.52
N THR A 31 -2.25 -3.97 -4.35
CA THR A 31 -1.60 -5.25 -4.05
C THR A 31 -2.60 -6.41 -4.00
N TYR A 32 -3.80 -6.18 -3.46
CA TYR A 32 -4.85 -7.18 -3.36
C TYR A 32 -5.39 -7.58 -4.74
N VAL A 33 -5.79 -6.61 -5.57
CA VAL A 33 -6.46 -6.86 -6.87
C VAL A 33 -5.46 -7.21 -7.97
N ALA A 34 -4.43 -6.36 -8.17
CA ALA A 34 -3.41 -6.62 -9.18
C ALA A 34 -2.58 -7.88 -8.82
N GLY A 35 -2.36 -8.15 -7.54
CA GLY A 35 -1.72 -9.37 -7.08
C GLY A 35 -2.42 -10.64 -7.55
N PHE A 36 -3.75 -10.65 -7.57
CA PHE A 36 -4.52 -11.78 -8.13
C PHE A 36 -4.29 -11.94 -9.63
N SER A 37 -4.38 -10.85 -10.40
CA SER A 37 -4.15 -10.89 -11.84
C SER A 37 -2.74 -11.40 -12.16
N ILE A 38 -1.74 -10.86 -11.45
CA ILE A 38 -0.34 -11.28 -11.62
C ILE A 38 -0.15 -12.77 -11.29
N ARG A 39 -0.71 -13.23 -10.16
CA ARG A 39 -0.63 -14.65 -9.78
C ARG A 39 -1.30 -15.55 -10.83
N GLN A 40 -2.49 -15.19 -11.28
CA GLN A 40 -3.23 -15.94 -12.29
C GLN A 40 -2.47 -16.01 -13.62
N THR A 41 -1.97 -14.86 -14.09
CA THR A 41 -1.15 -14.80 -15.32
C THR A 41 0.12 -15.64 -15.17
N GLY A 42 0.79 -15.58 -14.02
CA GLY A 42 1.99 -16.39 -13.76
C GLY A 42 1.72 -17.90 -13.77
N LEU A 43 0.57 -18.34 -13.26
CA LEU A 43 0.16 -19.74 -13.30
C LEU A 43 -0.16 -20.19 -14.73
N LEU A 44 -0.89 -19.39 -15.49
CA LEU A 44 -1.19 -19.65 -16.91
C LEU A 44 0.10 -19.68 -17.77
N LEU A 45 1.04 -18.78 -17.49
CA LEU A 45 2.33 -18.77 -18.18
C LEU A 45 3.14 -20.04 -17.85
N LYS A 46 3.16 -20.44 -16.56
CA LYS A 46 3.80 -21.69 -16.13
C LYS A 46 3.21 -22.91 -16.86
N GLU A 47 1.88 -23.00 -16.96
CA GLU A 47 1.19 -24.07 -17.67
C GLU A 47 1.63 -24.13 -19.14
N LYS A 48 1.60 -23.01 -19.85
CA LYS A 48 2.03 -22.94 -21.26
C LYS A 48 3.49 -23.31 -21.46
N ILE A 49 4.38 -22.91 -20.54
CA ILE A 49 5.79 -23.29 -20.56
C ILE A 49 5.94 -24.81 -20.41
N LEU A 50 5.24 -25.41 -19.47
CA LEU A 50 5.29 -26.86 -19.24
C LEU A 50 4.68 -27.64 -20.40
N ASP A 51 3.59 -27.18 -21.00
CA ASP A 51 2.98 -27.77 -22.17
C ASP A 51 3.95 -27.78 -23.38
N TYR A 52 4.63 -26.66 -23.62
CA TYR A 52 5.64 -26.60 -24.68
C TYR A 52 6.84 -27.50 -24.35
N SER A 53 7.29 -27.52 -23.11
CA SER A 53 8.36 -28.42 -22.66
C SER A 53 8.02 -29.91 -22.84
N ALA A 54 6.75 -30.28 -22.63
CA ALA A 54 6.27 -31.63 -22.80
C ALA A 54 6.43 -32.13 -24.25
N LYS A 55 6.15 -31.27 -25.24
CA LYS A 55 6.37 -31.58 -26.68
C LYS A 55 7.84 -31.83 -26.97
N LEU A 56 8.75 -31.00 -26.41
CA LEU A 56 10.19 -31.10 -26.67
C LEU A 56 10.83 -32.27 -25.96
N THR A 57 10.49 -32.52 -24.71
CA THR A 57 11.13 -33.53 -23.86
C THR A 57 10.46 -34.91 -23.94
N ARG A 58 9.27 -34.98 -24.54
CA ARG A 58 8.40 -36.17 -24.56
C ARG A 58 8.07 -36.68 -23.14
N GLN A 59 8.01 -35.76 -22.16
CA GLN A 59 7.58 -36.02 -20.80
C GLN A 59 6.12 -35.58 -20.63
N ALA A 60 5.42 -36.23 -19.71
CA ALA A 60 4.09 -35.76 -19.31
C ALA A 60 4.21 -34.49 -18.45
N VAL A 61 3.32 -33.51 -18.65
CA VAL A 61 3.31 -32.21 -17.96
C VAL A 61 3.35 -32.39 -16.43
N TYR A 62 2.56 -33.32 -15.89
CA TYR A 62 2.48 -33.58 -14.44
C TYR A 62 3.79 -34.15 -13.82
N ASN A 63 4.72 -34.60 -14.67
CA ASN A 63 6.05 -35.06 -14.24
C ASN A 63 7.11 -33.97 -14.33
N MET A 64 6.73 -32.75 -14.59
CA MET A 64 7.66 -31.63 -14.75
C MET A 64 7.28 -30.44 -13.86
N ASP A 65 8.28 -29.69 -13.46
CA ASP A 65 8.09 -28.38 -12.81
C ASP A 65 9.20 -27.41 -13.25
N ILE A 66 9.01 -26.12 -12.92
CA ILE A 66 10.01 -25.09 -13.12
C ILE A 66 10.69 -24.80 -11.78
N VAL A 67 11.97 -25.09 -11.70
CA VAL A 67 12.80 -24.83 -10.52
C VAL A 67 14.04 -24.04 -10.92
N ASP A 68 14.29 -22.93 -10.29
CA ASP A 68 15.46 -22.07 -10.48
C ASP A 68 15.79 -21.76 -11.94
N GLY A 69 14.75 -21.48 -12.73
CA GLY A 69 14.90 -21.13 -14.14
C GLY A 69 15.18 -22.33 -15.05
N SER A 70 14.90 -23.53 -14.60
CA SER A 70 15.05 -24.78 -15.37
C SER A 70 13.80 -25.64 -15.29
N ILE A 71 13.53 -26.37 -16.37
CA ILE A 71 12.52 -27.41 -16.41
C ILE A 71 13.13 -28.67 -15.80
N VAL A 72 12.51 -29.15 -14.72
CA VAL A 72 13.00 -30.34 -14.00
C VAL A 72 11.96 -31.44 -14.02
N ARG A 73 12.41 -32.69 -14.02
CA ARG A 73 11.54 -33.84 -13.80
C ARG A 73 11.27 -33.98 -12.29
N THR A 74 10.00 -34.03 -11.91
CA THR A 74 9.60 -34.06 -10.49
C THR A 74 9.94 -35.35 -9.76
N THR A 75 10.09 -36.47 -10.52
CA THR A 75 10.34 -37.79 -9.94
C THR A 75 11.76 -37.99 -9.43
N ASP A 76 12.75 -37.37 -10.05
CA ASP A 76 14.17 -37.57 -9.73
C ASP A 76 14.97 -36.25 -9.65
N GLY A 77 14.31 -35.10 -9.85
CA GLY A 77 14.95 -33.79 -9.85
C GLY A 77 15.87 -33.51 -11.05
N LYS A 78 15.87 -34.38 -12.08
CA LYS A 78 16.72 -34.22 -13.25
C LYS A 78 16.34 -32.96 -14.04
N VAL A 79 17.32 -32.10 -14.29
CA VAL A 79 17.18 -30.97 -15.21
C VAL A 79 17.01 -31.50 -16.63
N LEU A 80 15.93 -31.12 -17.29
CA LEU A 80 15.61 -31.50 -18.68
C LEU A 80 16.11 -30.44 -19.67
N MET A 81 15.89 -29.16 -19.34
CA MET A 81 16.38 -28.00 -20.10
C MET A 81 16.27 -26.73 -19.24
N SER A 82 17.02 -25.70 -19.62
CA SER A 82 16.87 -24.35 -19.06
C SER A 82 15.70 -23.60 -19.71
N LEU A 83 15.16 -22.58 -19.05
CA LEU A 83 14.18 -21.66 -19.66
C LEU A 83 14.77 -20.90 -20.84
N SER A 84 16.08 -20.63 -20.84
CA SER A 84 16.77 -19.99 -21.97
C SER A 84 16.81 -20.88 -23.19
N GLU A 85 17.15 -22.16 -23.04
CA GLU A 85 17.09 -23.14 -24.16
C GLU A 85 15.68 -23.30 -24.70
N LEU A 86 14.70 -23.37 -23.79
CA LEU A 86 13.28 -23.44 -24.17
C LEU A 86 12.84 -22.20 -24.95
N ALA A 87 13.23 -21.00 -24.52
CA ALA A 87 12.89 -19.75 -25.18
C ALA A 87 13.53 -19.66 -26.55
N MET A 88 14.80 -20.04 -26.68
CA MET A 88 15.49 -20.12 -28.00
C MET A 88 14.81 -21.12 -28.93
N HIS A 89 14.41 -22.27 -28.41
CA HIS A 89 13.68 -23.25 -29.22
C HIS A 89 12.32 -22.74 -29.66
N ALA A 90 11.55 -22.12 -28.76
CA ALA A 90 10.24 -21.53 -29.05
C ALA A 90 10.34 -20.41 -30.11
N GLN A 91 11.40 -19.63 -30.10
CA GLN A 91 11.56 -18.50 -31.00
C GLN A 91 12.11 -18.91 -32.36
N TYR A 92 13.05 -19.83 -32.42
CA TYR A 92 13.80 -20.11 -33.63
C TYR A 92 13.53 -21.49 -34.28
N ASN A 93 12.61 -22.30 -33.73
CA ASN A 93 12.24 -23.56 -34.34
C ASN A 93 11.44 -23.33 -35.64
N PRO A 94 11.95 -23.75 -36.83
CA PRO A 94 11.26 -23.48 -38.08
C PRO A 94 9.88 -24.15 -38.21
N ASN A 95 9.65 -25.21 -37.45
CA ASN A 95 8.42 -26.01 -37.52
C ASN A 95 7.38 -25.68 -36.45
N ASP A 96 7.77 -25.02 -35.34
CA ASP A 96 6.89 -24.75 -34.21
C ASP A 96 7.36 -23.49 -33.45
N SER A 97 7.64 -22.41 -34.21
CA SER A 97 7.98 -21.12 -33.53
C SER A 97 6.74 -20.48 -32.96
N GLN A 98 6.83 -20.05 -31.69
CA GLN A 98 5.76 -19.35 -31.02
C GLN A 98 6.28 -18.44 -29.93
N HIS A 99 5.54 -17.37 -29.62
CA HIS A 99 5.75 -16.59 -28.42
C HIS A 99 4.94 -17.19 -27.25
N ILE A 100 5.64 -17.59 -26.20
CA ILE A 100 4.96 -18.10 -24.99
C ILE A 100 4.54 -16.91 -24.13
N THR A 101 3.27 -16.54 -24.25
CA THR A 101 2.67 -15.40 -23.53
C THR A 101 1.42 -15.84 -22.77
N ALA A 102 1.11 -15.12 -21.71
CA ALA A 102 -0.14 -15.30 -20.96
C ALA A 102 -0.73 -13.94 -20.58
N GLU A 103 -2.04 -13.89 -20.56
CA GLU A 103 -2.81 -12.73 -20.20
C GLU A 103 -3.97 -13.15 -19.31
N SER A 104 -4.29 -12.34 -18.31
CA SER A 104 -5.49 -12.52 -17.50
C SER A 104 -5.97 -11.19 -16.92
N THR A 105 -7.26 -11.15 -16.62
CA THR A 105 -7.91 -10.08 -15.88
C THR A 105 -8.52 -10.65 -14.60
N TYR A 106 -8.58 -9.83 -13.55
CA TYR A 106 -9.22 -10.20 -12.30
C TYR A 106 -10.25 -9.15 -11.90
N THR A 107 -11.44 -9.61 -11.57
CA THR A 107 -12.49 -8.79 -10.98
C THR A 107 -12.65 -9.17 -9.51
N ILE A 108 -12.59 -8.17 -8.63
CA ILE A 108 -12.73 -8.36 -7.18
C ILE A 108 -14.08 -8.99 -6.85
N ARG A 109 -14.09 -10.02 -6.01
CA ARG A 109 -15.30 -10.75 -5.57
C ARG A 109 -15.55 -10.64 -4.07
N ASN A 110 -14.54 -10.31 -3.31
CA ASN A 110 -14.57 -10.21 -1.85
C ASN A 110 -13.89 -8.93 -1.40
N ASN A 111 -14.29 -8.40 -0.25
CA ASN A 111 -13.60 -7.30 0.40
C ASN A 111 -12.76 -7.87 1.55
N ALA A 112 -11.47 -7.56 1.55
CA ALA A 112 -10.57 -7.85 2.66
C ALA A 112 -10.51 -6.62 3.56
N TYR A 113 -10.91 -6.75 4.82
CA TYR A 113 -10.87 -5.66 5.78
C TYR A 113 -9.49 -5.59 6.44
N SER A 114 -8.86 -4.41 6.39
CA SER A 114 -7.69 -4.08 7.18
C SER A 114 -8.12 -3.57 8.55
N PHE A 115 -7.29 -3.79 9.55
CA PHE A 115 -7.51 -3.29 10.90
C PHE A 115 -6.28 -2.51 11.34
N GLY A 116 -6.48 -1.46 12.10
CA GLY A 116 -5.38 -0.67 12.63
C GLY A 116 -5.78 0.12 13.85
N CYS A 117 -4.78 0.48 14.65
CA CYS A 117 -4.94 1.33 15.80
C CYS A 117 -3.74 2.28 15.87
N THR A 118 -4.00 3.56 16.15
CA THR A 118 -2.96 4.56 16.36
C THR A 118 -2.98 5.04 17.81
N PHE A 119 -1.80 5.15 18.40
CA PHE A 119 -1.55 5.74 19.69
C PHE A 119 -0.75 7.01 19.52
N ALA A 120 -1.10 8.06 20.24
CA ALA A 120 -0.40 9.34 20.20
C ALA A 120 -0.12 9.85 21.60
N GLU A 121 1.07 10.39 21.81
CA GLU A 121 1.47 11.13 23.01
C GLU A 121 1.67 12.60 22.65
N VAL A 122 1.05 13.50 23.43
CA VAL A 122 1.12 14.94 23.19
C VAL A 122 1.51 15.70 24.48
N GLU A 123 2.16 16.82 24.26
CA GLU A 123 2.33 17.87 25.25
C GLU A 123 1.51 19.08 24.81
N VAL A 124 0.66 19.59 25.69
CA VAL A 124 -0.22 20.74 25.42
C VAL A 124 0.17 21.92 26.28
N ASP A 125 0.68 22.97 25.64
CA ASP A 125 0.89 24.28 26.27
C ASP A 125 -0.42 25.06 26.17
N ILE A 126 -1.19 25.07 27.26
CA ILE A 126 -2.51 25.72 27.31
C ILE A 126 -2.42 27.23 27.09
N PRO A 127 -1.55 27.99 27.78
CA PRO A 127 -1.39 29.44 27.57
C PRO A 127 -1.00 29.80 26.12
N MET A 128 -0.16 29.01 25.49
CA MET A 128 0.30 29.27 24.14
C MET A 128 -0.58 28.63 23.07
N CYS A 129 -1.60 27.85 23.45
CA CYS A 129 -2.47 27.09 22.55
C CYS A 129 -1.66 26.23 21.58
N LYS A 130 -0.61 25.58 22.07
CA LYS A 130 0.31 24.80 21.27
C LYS A 130 0.25 23.32 21.64
N VAL A 131 0.11 22.47 20.64
CA VAL A 131 0.28 21.02 20.75
C VAL A 131 1.61 20.63 20.19
N THR A 132 2.40 19.87 20.95
CA THR A 132 3.61 19.22 20.50
C THR A 132 3.38 17.72 20.54
N LEU A 133 3.39 17.08 19.38
CA LEU A 133 3.30 15.63 19.28
C LEU A 133 4.65 15.03 19.70
N LYS A 134 4.66 14.17 20.71
CA LYS A 134 5.89 13.58 21.29
C LYS A 134 6.19 12.23 20.68
N ASP A 135 5.15 11.43 20.44
CA ASP A 135 5.27 10.10 19.85
C ASP A 135 3.98 9.71 19.15
N ILE A 136 4.10 8.87 18.13
CA ILE A 136 2.96 8.29 17.42
C ILE A 136 3.30 6.88 16.93
N ILE A 137 2.46 5.92 17.29
CA ILE A 137 2.63 4.52 16.94
C ILE A 137 1.38 4.07 16.19
N ASN A 138 1.58 3.47 15.02
CA ASN A 138 0.50 2.81 14.28
C ASN A 138 0.73 1.30 14.24
N VAL A 139 -0.20 0.54 14.78
CA VAL A 139 -0.22 -0.93 14.71
C VAL A 139 -1.22 -1.33 13.63
N HIS A 140 -0.77 -2.04 12.60
CA HIS A 140 -1.58 -2.30 11.42
C HIS A 140 -1.58 -3.77 11.01
N ASP A 141 -2.77 -4.30 10.70
CA ASP A 141 -2.99 -5.58 10.05
C ASP A 141 -3.29 -5.35 8.56
N CYS A 142 -2.26 -5.48 7.74
CA CYS A 142 -2.37 -5.50 6.28
C CYS A 142 -2.28 -6.92 5.70
N GLY A 143 -2.54 -7.93 6.50
CA GLY A 143 -2.33 -9.32 6.12
C GLY A 143 -0.85 -9.66 6.07
N ARG A 144 -0.44 -10.44 5.07
CA ARG A 144 0.96 -10.80 4.89
C ARG A 144 1.77 -9.63 4.33
N LEU A 145 2.92 -9.36 4.94
CA LEU A 145 3.88 -8.36 4.45
C LEU A 145 4.62 -8.88 3.22
N VAL A 146 4.39 -8.25 2.06
CA VAL A 146 5.12 -8.60 0.82
C VAL A 146 6.52 -7.98 0.83
N ASN A 147 6.60 -6.72 1.26
CA ASN A 147 7.86 -6.00 1.42
C ASN A 147 7.78 -5.15 2.71
N PRO A 148 8.43 -5.57 3.81
CA PRO A 148 8.34 -4.88 5.09
C PRO A 148 8.78 -3.42 5.03
N ALA A 149 9.88 -3.10 4.34
CA ALA A 149 10.38 -1.72 4.24
C ALA A 149 9.41 -0.79 3.49
N LEU A 150 8.80 -1.28 2.41
CA LEU A 150 7.78 -0.49 1.68
C LEU A 150 6.47 -0.39 2.46
N ALA A 151 6.11 -1.42 3.22
CA ALA A 151 4.94 -1.37 4.09
C ALA A 151 5.12 -0.34 5.21
N GLU A 152 6.28 -0.32 5.86
CA GLU A 152 6.64 0.68 6.86
C GLU A 152 6.60 2.10 6.28
N ALA A 153 7.16 2.31 5.09
CA ALA A 153 7.10 3.59 4.39
C ALA A 153 5.67 4.06 4.11
N GLN A 154 4.75 3.15 3.76
CA GLN A 154 3.33 3.48 3.60
C GLN A 154 2.69 3.91 4.93
N VAL A 155 2.98 3.23 6.03
CA VAL A 155 2.45 3.57 7.35
C VAL A 155 2.98 4.93 7.80
N HIS A 156 4.28 5.20 7.64
CA HIS A 156 4.88 6.50 7.94
C HIS A 156 4.25 7.62 7.11
N GLY A 157 4.04 7.39 5.82
CA GLY A 157 3.35 8.36 4.96
C GLY A 157 1.92 8.63 5.39
N GLY A 158 1.17 7.59 5.76
CA GLY A 158 -0.19 7.71 6.31
C GLY A 158 -0.23 8.49 7.63
N MET A 159 0.68 8.20 8.56
CA MET A 159 0.80 8.95 9.82
C MET A 159 1.16 10.42 9.58
N SER A 160 2.07 10.70 8.64
CA SER A 160 2.42 12.08 8.26
C SER A 160 1.21 12.86 7.76
N MET A 161 0.40 12.27 6.87
CA MET A 161 -0.85 12.89 6.43
C MET A 161 -1.83 13.11 7.58
N ALA A 162 -1.96 12.15 8.48
CA ALA A 162 -2.84 12.26 9.65
C ALA A 162 -2.42 13.37 10.63
N ILE A 163 -1.13 13.58 10.82
CA ILE A 163 -0.59 14.69 11.62
C ILE A 163 -0.96 16.03 10.99
N GLY A 164 -0.72 16.19 9.68
CA GLY A 164 -1.08 17.39 8.96
C GLY A 164 -2.59 17.66 9.00
N TYR A 165 -3.41 16.68 8.69
CA TYR A 165 -4.87 16.76 8.75
C TYR A 165 -5.38 17.11 10.15
N GLY A 166 -4.81 16.50 11.20
CA GLY A 166 -5.22 16.71 12.59
C GLY A 166 -4.81 18.06 13.16
N LEU A 167 -3.69 18.65 12.73
CA LEU A 167 -3.10 19.80 13.42
C LEU A 167 -2.93 21.07 12.59
N SER A 168 -2.77 20.98 11.25
CA SER A 168 -2.31 22.15 10.49
C SER A 168 -2.96 22.35 9.12
N GLU A 169 -3.35 21.29 8.42
CA GLU A 169 -3.80 21.38 7.03
C GLU A 169 -5.28 21.79 6.94
N GLN A 170 -5.52 22.97 6.39
CA GLN A 170 -6.86 23.47 6.17
C GLN A 170 -6.93 24.22 4.84
N LEU A 171 -7.74 23.74 3.90
CA LEU A 171 -8.04 24.47 2.69
C LEU A 171 -9.21 25.43 2.93
N LEU A 172 -8.95 26.73 2.76
CA LEU A 172 -9.92 27.78 2.96
C LEU A 172 -10.56 28.19 1.64
N PHE A 173 -11.87 28.38 1.65
CA PHE A 173 -12.62 28.81 0.47
C PHE A 173 -13.34 30.15 0.71
N ASP A 174 -13.39 30.96 -0.31
CA ASP A 174 -14.33 32.08 -0.34
C ASP A 174 -15.76 31.53 -0.47
N GLU A 175 -16.62 31.82 0.50
CA GLU A 175 -17.97 31.26 0.60
C GLU A 175 -18.88 31.67 -0.57
N LYS A 176 -18.61 32.82 -1.21
CA LYS A 176 -19.44 33.32 -2.30
C LYS A 176 -19.05 32.79 -3.66
N THR A 177 -17.76 32.56 -3.85
CA THR A 177 -17.22 32.21 -5.18
C THR A 177 -16.73 30.78 -5.26
N GLY A 178 -16.54 30.08 -4.12
CA GLY A 178 -15.92 28.76 -4.05
C GLY A 178 -14.42 28.77 -4.37
N ARG A 179 -13.80 29.96 -4.48
CA ARG A 179 -12.38 30.07 -4.82
C ARG A 179 -11.50 29.71 -3.61
N PRO A 180 -10.48 28.86 -3.77
CA PRO A 180 -9.50 28.63 -2.72
C PRO A 180 -8.73 29.92 -2.37
N LEU A 181 -8.60 30.20 -1.06
CA LEU A 181 -7.92 31.38 -0.56
C LEU A 181 -6.44 31.15 -0.25
N ASN A 182 -6.07 29.90 0.07
CA ASN A 182 -4.72 29.50 0.44
C ASN A 182 -4.20 28.34 -0.42
N ASN A 183 -4.32 28.47 -1.73
CA ASN A 183 -3.96 27.48 -2.73
C ASN A 183 -2.46 27.43 -3.09
N ASN A 184 -1.61 27.75 -2.15
CA ASN A 184 -0.15 27.73 -2.32
C ASN A 184 0.51 27.16 -1.05
N LEU A 185 1.75 26.65 -1.19
CA LEU A 185 2.47 25.99 -0.09
C LEU A 185 3.02 26.96 0.99
N LEU A 186 2.88 28.28 0.79
CA LEU A 186 3.18 29.25 1.84
C LEU A 186 2.05 29.32 2.86
N ASP A 187 0.80 29.28 2.40
CA ASP A 187 -0.39 29.47 3.24
C ASP A 187 -1.05 28.15 3.62
N TYR A 188 -1.03 27.14 2.75
CA TYR A 188 -1.45 25.77 3.09
C TYR A 188 -0.32 25.06 3.85
N LYS A 189 -0.57 24.74 5.12
CA LYS A 189 0.47 24.30 6.07
C LYS A 189 0.63 22.79 6.08
N LEU A 190 1.34 22.24 5.08
CA LEU A 190 1.81 20.85 5.16
C LEU A 190 2.77 20.69 6.34
N SER A 191 2.64 19.59 7.07
CA SER A 191 3.60 19.23 8.11
C SER A 191 4.96 18.91 7.47
N THR A 192 6.01 19.36 8.11
CA THR A 192 7.41 19.12 7.70
C THR A 192 8.04 18.07 8.60
N ILE A 193 9.24 17.60 8.24
CA ILE A 193 9.99 16.66 9.07
C ILE A 193 10.27 17.20 10.49
N MET A 194 10.27 18.52 10.65
CA MET A 194 10.49 19.17 11.96
C MET A 194 9.23 19.15 12.84
N ASP A 195 8.08 18.90 12.26
CA ASP A 195 6.79 18.83 12.97
C ASP A 195 6.45 17.38 13.37
N HIS A 196 7.21 16.41 12.86
CA HIS A 196 6.99 15.01 13.15
C HIS A 196 7.82 14.56 14.37
N PRO A 197 7.21 13.77 15.26
CA PRO A 197 7.96 13.00 16.27
C PRO A 197 8.63 11.79 15.62
N HIS A 198 9.13 10.87 16.43
CA HIS A 198 9.44 9.52 15.98
C HIS A 198 8.13 8.84 15.52
N LEU A 199 8.13 8.33 14.30
CA LEU A 199 7.02 7.58 13.73
C LEU A 199 7.33 6.08 13.86
N GLU A 200 6.51 5.34 14.60
CA GLU A 200 6.69 3.91 14.76
C GLU A 200 5.57 3.14 14.05
N ALA A 201 5.96 2.20 13.19
CA ALA A 201 5.05 1.30 12.50
C ALA A 201 5.23 -0.13 13.02
N GLN A 202 4.14 -0.73 13.50
CA GLN A 202 4.11 -2.14 13.91
C GLN A 202 3.09 -2.90 13.06
N PHE A 203 3.36 -4.18 12.80
CA PHE A 203 2.49 -5.01 11.96
C PHE A 203 2.04 -6.26 12.70
N VAL A 204 0.76 -6.57 12.52
CA VAL A 204 0.16 -7.86 12.88
C VAL A 204 -0.13 -8.60 11.59
N GLU A 205 0.56 -9.72 11.36
CA GLU A 205 0.34 -10.52 10.15
C GLU A 205 -0.80 -11.52 10.35
N ASN A 206 -1.98 -11.18 9.81
CA ASN A 206 -3.13 -12.08 9.74
C ASN A 206 -3.52 -12.28 8.28
N ALA A 207 -2.98 -13.33 7.67
CA ALA A 207 -3.11 -13.59 6.24
C ALA A 207 -4.58 -13.68 5.81
N GLU A 208 -4.95 -12.93 4.77
CA GLU A 208 -6.28 -12.91 4.18
C GLU A 208 -6.48 -14.11 3.23
N PRO A 209 -7.38 -15.05 3.55
CA PRO A 209 -7.55 -16.25 2.72
C PRO A 209 -8.06 -15.96 1.30
N THR A 210 -8.79 -14.85 1.12
CA THR A 210 -9.34 -14.43 -0.18
C THR A 210 -8.36 -13.63 -1.01
N SER A 211 -7.15 -13.37 -0.52
CA SER A 211 -6.07 -12.68 -1.24
C SER A 211 -5.14 -13.67 -1.93
N ALA A 212 -4.59 -13.28 -3.09
CA ALA A 212 -3.61 -14.09 -3.82
C ALA A 212 -2.36 -14.41 -3.01
N PHE A 213 -1.95 -13.49 -2.13
CA PHE A 213 -0.73 -13.56 -1.33
C PHE A 213 -0.97 -13.34 0.17
N GLY A 214 -2.22 -13.38 0.61
CA GLY A 214 -2.59 -13.13 2.00
C GLY A 214 -2.59 -11.66 2.42
N THR A 215 -2.52 -10.73 1.46
CA THR A 215 -2.44 -9.28 1.70
C THR A 215 -3.81 -8.65 1.92
N LYS A 216 -3.83 -7.51 2.62
CA LYS A 216 -4.99 -6.60 2.75
C LYS A 216 -4.57 -5.19 2.32
N ALA A 217 -5.49 -4.24 2.37
CA ALA A 217 -5.20 -2.83 2.10
C ALA A 217 -4.22 -2.24 3.12
N LEU A 218 -3.32 -1.35 2.67
CA LEU A 218 -2.33 -0.71 3.54
C LEU A 218 -2.17 0.79 3.30
N GLY A 219 -2.39 1.31 2.08
CA GLY A 219 -2.06 2.70 1.74
C GLY A 219 -2.83 3.74 2.55
N GLU A 220 -4.15 3.76 2.45
CA GLU A 220 -5.02 4.74 3.11
C GLU A 220 -5.31 4.45 4.60
N PRO A 221 -5.49 3.19 5.04
CA PRO A 221 -5.89 2.90 6.41
C PRO A 221 -5.01 3.51 7.51
N PRO A 222 -3.67 3.60 7.39
CA PRO A 222 -2.82 4.24 8.39
C PRO A 222 -3.11 5.73 8.61
N ALA A 223 -3.66 6.42 7.62
CA ALA A 223 -4.04 7.83 7.74
C ALA A 223 -5.35 8.04 8.52
N CYS A 224 -6.23 7.03 8.57
CA CYS A 224 -7.58 7.21 9.11
C CYS A 224 -7.61 7.40 10.63
N SER A 225 -6.71 6.79 11.38
CA SER A 225 -6.76 6.75 12.86
C SER A 225 -5.85 7.75 13.55
N GLY A 226 -4.96 8.45 12.82
CA GLY A 226 -3.97 9.34 13.44
C GLY A 226 -4.58 10.62 13.99
N ALA A 227 -5.38 11.36 13.22
CA ALA A 227 -6.04 12.57 13.71
C ALA A 227 -6.97 12.31 14.91
N PRO A 228 -7.83 11.27 14.91
CA PRO A 228 -8.60 10.89 16.12
C PRO A 228 -7.72 10.53 17.32
N ALA A 229 -6.57 9.87 17.12
CA ALA A 229 -5.65 9.57 18.22
C ALA A 229 -5.06 10.83 18.84
N ILE A 230 -4.60 11.78 18.01
CA ILE A 230 -4.11 13.09 18.44
C ILE A 230 -5.20 13.85 19.20
N ARG A 231 -6.40 13.91 18.65
CA ARG A 231 -7.56 14.54 19.31
C ARG A 231 -7.84 13.92 20.69
N ASN A 232 -7.79 12.60 20.80
CA ASN A 232 -8.01 11.91 22.07
C ASN A 232 -6.88 12.15 23.08
N ALA A 233 -5.64 12.25 22.61
CA ALA A 233 -4.49 12.60 23.45
C ALA A 233 -4.62 14.03 24.01
N ILE A 234 -5.06 15.00 23.19
CA ILE A 234 -5.34 16.37 23.64
C ILE A 234 -6.46 16.37 24.67
N TYR A 235 -7.54 15.63 24.43
CA TYR A 235 -8.63 15.49 25.40
C TYR A 235 -8.15 14.89 26.72
N ASN A 236 -7.32 13.85 26.68
CA ASN A 236 -6.76 13.24 27.87
C ASN A 236 -5.87 14.21 28.66
N ALA A 237 -5.12 15.08 27.99
CA ALA A 237 -4.22 16.04 28.58
C ALA A 237 -4.94 17.27 29.20
N THR A 238 -6.07 17.67 28.60
CA THR A 238 -6.72 18.96 28.92
C THR A 238 -8.14 18.83 29.52
N GLY A 239 -8.80 17.70 29.32
CA GLY A 239 -10.22 17.48 29.61
C GLY A 239 -11.17 18.17 28.62
N VAL A 240 -10.65 18.88 27.60
CA VAL A 240 -11.46 19.64 26.63
C VAL A 240 -11.72 18.81 25.37
N ALA A 241 -12.99 18.54 25.12
CA ALA A 241 -13.40 17.87 23.91
C ALA A 241 -13.39 18.83 22.73
N ILE A 242 -12.65 18.44 21.65
CA ILE A 242 -12.58 19.19 20.41
C ILE A 242 -13.16 18.30 19.29
N ASP A 243 -14.11 18.80 18.54
CA ASP A 243 -14.86 18.11 17.49
C ASP A 243 -14.65 18.73 16.10
N GLN A 244 -13.53 19.40 15.94
CA GLN A 244 -13.14 20.08 14.70
C GLN A 244 -11.69 19.73 14.35
N ASP A 245 -11.42 19.39 13.09
CA ASP A 245 -10.10 19.26 12.50
C ASP A 245 -9.89 20.35 11.43
N PRO A 246 -8.67 20.84 11.25
CA PRO A 246 -7.50 20.66 12.10
C PRO A 246 -7.62 21.36 13.46
N ILE A 247 -6.98 20.81 14.47
CA ILE A 247 -6.91 21.38 15.83
C ILE A 247 -5.82 22.46 15.86
N THR A 248 -6.09 23.59 15.23
CA THR A 248 -5.15 24.70 15.12
C THR A 248 -5.07 25.49 16.46
N PRO A 249 -4.02 26.31 16.65
CA PRO A 249 -3.93 27.20 17.80
C PRO A 249 -5.17 28.09 18.00
N HIS A 250 -5.80 28.50 16.90
CA HIS A 250 -7.03 29.30 16.96
C HIS A 250 -8.22 28.48 17.50
N VAL A 251 -8.36 27.22 17.09
CA VAL A 251 -9.38 26.30 17.61
C VAL A 251 -9.15 26.03 19.10
N LEU A 252 -7.91 25.79 19.49
CA LEU A 252 -7.53 25.59 20.89
C LEU A 252 -7.84 26.80 21.74
N PHE A 253 -7.46 28.00 21.29
CA PHE A 253 -7.72 29.24 22.02
C PHE A 253 -9.22 29.42 22.28
N ARG A 254 -10.04 29.27 21.25
CA ARG A 254 -11.51 29.37 21.42
C ARG A 254 -12.04 28.35 22.42
N ARG A 255 -11.68 27.07 22.25
CA ARG A 255 -12.18 26.01 23.14
C ARG A 255 -11.67 26.11 24.55
N PHE A 256 -10.40 26.48 24.76
CA PHE A 256 -9.84 26.66 26.10
C PHE A 256 -10.43 27.87 26.82
N THR A 257 -10.78 28.95 26.11
CA THR A 257 -11.50 30.08 26.66
C THR A 257 -12.93 29.71 27.06
N GLU A 258 -13.67 29.01 26.18
CA GLU A 258 -15.04 28.54 26.46
C GLU A 258 -15.09 27.64 27.69
N GLU A 259 -14.08 26.78 27.89
CA GLU A 259 -13.99 25.85 29.03
C GLU A 259 -13.27 26.45 30.26
N GLY A 260 -12.86 27.72 30.20
CA GLY A 260 -12.27 28.45 31.32
C GLY A 260 -10.83 28.08 31.68
N LEU A 261 -10.11 27.41 30.78
CA LEU A 261 -8.68 27.09 30.94
C LEU A 261 -7.80 28.30 30.65
N ILE A 262 -8.25 29.21 29.82
CA ILE A 262 -7.64 30.52 29.53
C ILE A 262 -8.62 31.58 30.04
N ARG A 263 -8.09 32.53 30.83
CA ARG A 263 -8.84 33.69 31.34
C ARG A 263 -8.28 34.96 30.68
N ASP A 264 -9.17 35.88 30.36
CA ASP A 264 -8.82 37.22 29.88
C ASP A 264 -7.96 38.02 30.86
#